data_cd287a5d5deb9ec71a1a462e51acdc5c
#
_entry.id   cd287a5d5deb9ec71a1a462e51acdc5c
#
_cell.length_a   1.000
_cell.length_b   1.000
_cell.length_c   1.000
_cell.angle_alpha   90.00
_cell.angle_beta   90.00
_cell.angle_gamma   90.00
#
_symmetry.space_group_name_H-M   'P 1'
#
loop_
_entity.id
_entity.type
_entity.pdbx_description
1 polymer ?
#
loop_
_entity_poly.entity_id
_entity_poly.type
_entity_poly.pdbx_seq_one_letter_code
_entity_poly.pdbx_strand_id
1 'polypeptide(L)'
;MWKRMAICLLGLCATAALAQEMTATDIIRKAMDHYRGLTSYSEMTMTIHRTDWERSMTIQAWTEGEKRTLVRVVEPKKDAGNGTLSVDGNMWTYTPKINRVIKIPSSMMSQSWMGSDFSNKDVSKDTNIIDQYDHSLLEQYEKDGHQVYVIQSIPHEDAAVVWGKEILWVRDDWVLLEQQFWDQDGALMKTLKTLEIAPLGGRSVAVRMRMANQDKPEEWTELHTLVADFDVELPANSFTLSNLRNPRE
;
A
#
# COMPACT_ATOMS: atom_id res chain seq x y z
N MET A 1 37.39 -36.24 63.43
CA MET A 1 37.67 -35.70 62.08
C MET A 1 36.32 -35.56 61.32
N TRP A 2 35.77 -34.37 61.28
CA TRP A 2 34.47 -34.14 60.64
C TRP A 2 34.72 -33.38 59.31
N LYS A 3 34.39 -34.03 58.20
CA LYS A 3 34.42 -33.43 56.88
C LYS A 3 33.13 -32.59 56.66
N ARG A 4 33.30 -31.31 56.52
CA ARG A 4 32.20 -30.38 56.13
C ARG A 4 32.04 -30.46 54.59
N MET A 5 30.88 -30.89 54.17
CA MET A 5 30.47 -30.92 52.74
C MET A 5 29.80 -29.56 52.43
N ALA A 6 30.45 -28.74 51.61
CA ALA A 6 29.90 -27.48 51.13
C ALA A 6 28.99 -27.78 49.93
N ILE A 7 27.68 -27.47 50.05
CA ILE A 7 26.72 -27.52 48.94
C ILE A 7 26.76 -26.17 48.24
N CYS A 8 27.31 -26.15 47.00
CA CYS A 8 27.19 -24.99 46.13
C CYS A 8 25.78 -25.01 45.48
N LEU A 9 24.89 -24.12 45.91
CA LEU A 9 23.68 -23.80 45.16
C LEU A 9 24.05 -22.95 43.93
N LEU A 10 24.03 -23.56 42.74
CA LEU A 10 24.02 -22.81 41.48
C LEU A 10 22.61 -22.21 41.27
N GLY A 11 22.48 -20.91 41.50
CA GLY A 11 21.30 -20.14 41.14
C GLY A 11 21.21 -20.02 39.62
N LEU A 12 20.25 -20.70 38.97
CA LEU A 12 19.87 -20.44 37.59
C LEU A 12 19.12 -19.09 37.54
N CYS A 13 19.82 -18.03 37.14
CA CYS A 13 19.15 -16.81 36.70
C CYS A 13 18.54 -17.05 35.33
N ALA A 14 17.23 -17.38 35.28
CA ALA A 14 16.48 -17.33 34.05
C ALA A 14 16.28 -15.86 33.66
N THR A 15 17.07 -15.36 32.73
CA THR A 15 16.80 -14.09 32.06
C THR A 15 15.56 -14.29 31.18
N ALA A 16 14.39 -13.86 31.66
CA ALA A 16 13.23 -13.69 30.80
C ALA A 16 13.59 -12.62 29.76
N ALA A 17 13.85 -13.04 28.54
CA ALA A 17 13.89 -12.16 27.40
C ALA A 17 12.47 -11.59 27.25
N LEU A 18 12.26 -10.33 27.64
CA LEU A 18 11.06 -9.59 27.33
C LEU A 18 11.01 -9.52 25.80
N ALA A 19 10.14 -10.29 25.18
CA ALA A 19 9.80 -10.08 23.79
C ALA A 19 9.26 -8.64 23.70
N GLN A 20 9.98 -7.79 22.98
CA GLN A 20 9.53 -6.42 22.75
C GLN A 20 8.22 -6.49 21.99
N GLU A 21 7.13 -6.04 22.61
CA GLU A 21 5.84 -5.98 21.92
C GLU A 21 5.97 -5.10 20.69
N MET A 22 5.46 -5.61 19.57
CA MET A 22 5.50 -4.93 18.29
C MET A 22 4.60 -3.69 18.35
N THR A 23 5.14 -2.53 18.00
CA THR A 23 4.39 -1.28 18.02
C THR A 23 3.40 -1.20 16.84
N ALA A 24 2.38 -0.36 16.96
CA ALA A 24 1.45 -0.08 15.85
C ALA A 24 2.19 0.41 14.59
N THR A 25 3.21 1.23 14.75
CA THR A 25 4.09 1.71 13.66
C THR A 25 4.82 0.55 12.97
N ASP A 26 5.32 -0.43 13.75
CA ASP A 26 6.01 -1.60 13.19
C ASP A 26 5.06 -2.47 12.37
N ILE A 27 3.81 -2.63 12.80
CA ILE A 27 2.79 -3.39 12.09
C ILE A 27 2.48 -2.72 10.74
N ILE A 28 2.27 -1.40 10.73
CA ILE A 28 2.03 -0.64 9.49
C ILE A 28 3.24 -0.75 8.55
N ARG A 29 4.45 -0.55 9.07
CA ARG A 29 5.68 -0.70 8.27
C ARG A 29 5.77 -2.07 7.62
N LYS A 30 5.54 -3.14 8.38
CA LYS A 30 5.55 -4.52 7.87
C LYS A 30 4.47 -4.75 6.83
N ALA A 31 3.27 -4.20 7.00
CA ALA A 31 2.20 -4.30 6.00
C ALA A 31 2.58 -3.58 4.70
N MET A 32 3.21 -2.40 4.79
CA MET A 32 3.68 -1.65 3.61
C MET A 32 4.82 -2.41 2.91
N ASP A 33 5.80 -2.91 3.64
CA ASP A 33 6.92 -3.70 3.11
C ASP A 33 6.43 -5.00 2.48
N HIS A 34 5.45 -5.66 3.09
CA HIS A 34 4.83 -6.88 2.56
C HIS A 34 4.17 -6.63 1.21
N TYR A 35 3.49 -5.50 1.05
CA TYR A 35 2.80 -5.13 -0.18
C TYR A 35 3.75 -4.71 -1.32
N ARG A 36 4.95 -4.21 -0.99
CA ARG A 36 5.89 -3.65 -1.96
C ARG A 36 7.10 -4.52 -2.26
N GLY A 37 7.65 -5.22 -1.24
CA GLY A 37 9.01 -5.73 -1.30
C GLY A 37 10.06 -4.60 -1.35
N LEU A 38 11.31 -4.93 -1.57
CA LEU A 38 12.37 -3.95 -1.89
C LEU A 38 12.18 -3.40 -3.29
N THR A 39 11.79 -4.28 -4.21
CA THR A 39 11.35 -4.00 -5.57
C THR A 39 10.16 -4.89 -5.88
N SER A 40 9.31 -4.47 -6.81
CA SER A 40 8.26 -5.36 -7.31
C SER A 40 7.88 -5.08 -8.75
N TYR A 41 7.39 -6.12 -9.41
CA TYR A 41 6.60 -6.07 -10.62
C TYR A 41 5.22 -6.62 -10.35
N SER A 42 4.19 -6.00 -10.90
CA SER A 42 2.84 -6.55 -10.86
C SER A 42 2.07 -6.26 -12.15
N GLU A 43 1.18 -7.19 -12.49
CA GLU A 43 0.17 -7.00 -13.52
C GLU A 43 -1.21 -7.15 -12.89
N MET A 44 -2.09 -6.22 -13.17
CA MET A 44 -3.44 -6.20 -12.58
C MET A 44 -4.47 -5.62 -13.53
N THR A 45 -5.70 -6.07 -13.37
CA THR A 45 -6.87 -5.42 -13.99
C THR A 45 -7.43 -4.40 -13.02
N MET A 46 -7.61 -3.17 -13.49
CA MET A 46 -8.38 -2.14 -12.78
C MET A 46 -9.72 -1.97 -13.44
N THR A 47 -10.80 -2.21 -12.70
CA THR A 47 -12.18 -2.00 -13.14
C THR A 47 -12.79 -0.82 -12.39
N ILE A 48 -13.24 0.18 -13.13
CA ILE A 48 -13.96 1.35 -12.61
C ILE A 48 -15.43 1.15 -12.93
N HIS A 49 -16.23 0.99 -11.89
CA HIS A 49 -17.68 0.83 -12.00
C HIS A 49 -18.37 2.12 -11.58
N ARG A 50 -19.30 2.58 -12.42
CA ARG A 50 -20.16 3.74 -12.19
C ARG A 50 -21.60 3.38 -12.51
N THR A 51 -22.54 4.12 -12.06
CA THR A 51 -23.97 3.86 -12.22
C THR A 51 -24.38 3.64 -13.68
N ASP A 52 -23.76 4.33 -14.62
CA ASP A 52 -24.13 4.36 -16.04
C ASP A 52 -23.06 3.82 -17.00
N TRP A 53 -21.85 3.50 -16.48
CA TRP A 53 -20.76 2.93 -17.29
C TRP A 53 -19.78 2.10 -16.47
N GLU A 54 -19.06 1.23 -17.15
CA GLU A 54 -17.93 0.47 -16.60
C GLU A 54 -16.75 0.53 -17.56
N ARG A 55 -15.55 0.58 -17.01
CA ARG A 55 -14.29 0.59 -17.76
C ARG A 55 -13.26 -0.28 -17.05
N SER A 56 -12.69 -1.22 -17.81
CA SER A 56 -11.57 -2.03 -17.34
C SER A 56 -10.30 -1.72 -18.11
N MET A 57 -9.16 -1.80 -17.43
CA MET A 57 -7.82 -1.60 -17.96
C MET A 57 -6.88 -2.63 -17.36
N THR A 58 -6.01 -3.21 -18.18
CA THR A 58 -4.84 -3.95 -17.68
C THR A 58 -3.69 -3.00 -17.50
N ILE A 59 -3.09 -3.03 -16.34
CA ILE A 59 -1.96 -2.16 -15.96
C ILE A 59 -0.80 -3.01 -15.48
N GLN A 60 0.39 -2.58 -15.82
CA GLN A 60 1.65 -3.07 -15.27
C GLN A 60 2.22 -2.02 -14.34
N ALA A 61 2.74 -2.46 -13.19
CA ALA A 61 3.34 -1.57 -12.21
C ALA A 61 4.68 -2.12 -11.73
N TRP A 62 5.64 -1.21 -11.58
CA TRP A 62 6.96 -1.44 -11.02
C TRP A 62 7.16 -0.53 -9.82
N THR A 63 7.75 -1.04 -8.76
CA THR A 63 8.10 -0.24 -7.57
C THR A 63 9.53 -0.51 -7.16
N GLU A 64 10.19 0.51 -6.58
CA GLU A 64 11.49 0.38 -5.92
C GLU A 64 11.47 1.21 -4.64
N GLY A 65 11.66 0.55 -3.50
CA GLY A 65 11.55 1.16 -2.19
C GLY A 65 10.20 1.85 -1.98
N GLU A 66 10.21 2.91 -1.16
CA GLU A 66 9.00 3.64 -0.78
C GLU A 66 8.61 4.78 -1.73
N LYS A 67 9.53 5.19 -2.62
CA LYS A 67 9.43 6.48 -3.32
C LYS A 67 9.44 6.40 -4.84
N ARG A 68 9.52 5.19 -5.40
CA ARG A 68 9.57 5.02 -6.86
C ARG A 68 8.48 4.08 -7.33
N THR A 69 7.65 4.58 -8.22
CA THR A 69 6.55 3.82 -8.83
C THR A 69 6.43 4.20 -10.30
N LEU A 70 6.37 3.20 -11.15
CA LEU A 70 5.99 3.35 -12.56
C LEU A 70 4.76 2.49 -12.82
N VAL A 71 3.72 3.07 -13.38
CA VAL A 71 2.50 2.37 -13.82
C VAL A 71 2.29 2.61 -15.31
N ARG A 72 1.90 1.57 -16.04
CA ARG A 72 1.61 1.65 -17.46
C ARG A 72 0.34 0.88 -17.81
N VAL A 73 -0.53 1.52 -18.56
CA VAL A 73 -1.70 0.87 -19.15
C VAL A 73 -1.25 0.08 -20.37
N VAL A 74 -1.59 -1.20 -20.43
CA VAL A 74 -1.28 -2.09 -21.57
C VAL A 74 -2.51 -2.42 -22.38
N GLU A 75 -3.69 -2.45 -21.76
CA GLU A 75 -4.99 -2.66 -22.42
C GLU A 75 -6.05 -1.74 -21.82
N PRO A 76 -7.08 -1.39 -22.58
CA PRO A 76 -7.33 -1.63 -24.02
C PRO A 76 -6.44 -0.75 -24.92
N LYS A 77 -6.32 -1.10 -26.20
CA LYS A 77 -5.49 -0.34 -27.19
C LYS A 77 -5.70 1.16 -27.20
N LYS A 78 -6.94 1.63 -26.95
CA LYS A 78 -7.28 3.06 -26.92
C LYS A 78 -6.57 3.82 -25.77
N ASP A 79 -6.19 3.11 -24.72
CA ASP A 79 -5.58 3.64 -23.50
C ASP A 79 -4.13 3.14 -23.31
N ALA A 80 -3.70 2.18 -24.11
CA ALA A 80 -2.37 1.59 -24.03
C ALA A 80 -1.27 2.65 -24.19
N GLY A 81 -0.22 2.50 -23.38
CA GLY A 81 0.91 3.42 -23.32
C GLY A 81 0.70 4.65 -22.43
N ASN A 82 -0.53 4.92 -21.92
CA ASN A 82 -0.66 5.88 -20.84
C ASN A 82 0.19 5.40 -19.66
N GLY A 83 0.98 6.31 -19.10
CA GLY A 83 1.90 5.98 -18.01
C GLY A 83 1.87 7.01 -16.90
N THR A 84 2.20 6.56 -15.71
CA THR A 84 2.37 7.40 -14.52
C THR A 84 3.69 7.02 -13.86
N LEU A 85 4.52 8.00 -13.59
CA LEU A 85 5.80 7.87 -12.90
C LEU A 85 5.78 8.71 -11.63
N SER A 86 6.08 8.10 -10.50
CA SER A 86 6.36 8.79 -9.25
C SER A 86 7.80 8.54 -8.83
N VAL A 87 8.54 9.59 -8.52
CA VAL A 87 9.93 9.52 -8.03
C VAL A 87 10.13 10.62 -6.99
N ASP A 88 10.49 10.23 -5.78
CA ASP A 88 10.85 11.13 -4.69
C ASP A 88 9.80 12.25 -4.47
N GLY A 89 8.51 11.86 -4.39
CA GLY A 89 7.38 12.76 -4.18
C GLY A 89 6.96 13.60 -5.40
N ASN A 90 7.63 13.45 -6.54
CA ASN A 90 7.24 14.09 -7.78
C ASN A 90 6.52 13.09 -8.69
N MET A 91 5.43 13.51 -9.30
CA MET A 91 4.64 12.66 -10.18
C MET A 91 4.50 13.26 -11.58
N TRP A 92 4.57 12.38 -12.58
CA TRP A 92 4.38 12.73 -13.99
C TRP A 92 3.42 11.73 -14.63
N THR A 93 2.62 12.23 -15.57
CA THR A 93 1.82 11.39 -16.47
C THR A 93 2.30 11.53 -17.89
N TYR A 94 2.20 10.46 -18.67
CA TYR A 94 2.45 10.44 -20.10
C TYR A 94 1.18 10.00 -20.83
N THR A 95 0.83 10.71 -21.87
CA THR A 95 -0.31 10.38 -22.74
C THR A 95 0.19 10.27 -24.19
N PRO A 96 0.20 9.06 -24.78
CA PRO A 96 0.68 8.80 -26.14
C PRO A 96 -0.05 9.62 -27.19
N LYS A 97 -1.37 9.78 -27.06
CA LYS A 97 -2.21 10.49 -28.04
C LYS A 97 -1.73 11.92 -28.35
N ILE A 98 -1.16 12.59 -27.37
CA ILE A 98 -0.62 13.94 -27.51
C ILE A 98 0.90 13.97 -27.38
N ASN A 99 1.51 12.81 -27.14
CA ASN A 99 2.96 12.62 -26.96
C ASN A 99 3.56 13.61 -25.93
N ARG A 100 2.89 13.77 -24.78
CA ARG A 100 3.32 14.69 -23.72
C ARG A 100 3.53 14.01 -22.39
N VAL A 101 4.61 14.40 -21.72
CA VAL A 101 4.84 14.16 -20.30
C VAL A 101 4.44 15.42 -19.56
N ILE A 102 3.58 15.29 -18.57
CA ILE A 102 3.05 16.40 -17.76
C ILE A 102 3.37 16.10 -16.29
N LYS A 103 4.01 17.06 -15.62
CA LYS A 103 4.21 16.99 -14.18
C LYS A 103 2.89 17.30 -13.46
N ILE A 104 2.49 16.46 -12.51
CA ILE A 104 1.33 16.67 -11.66
C ILE A 104 1.72 17.63 -10.53
N PRO A 105 1.07 18.79 -10.39
CA PRO A 105 1.30 19.69 -9.26
C PRO A 105 0.90 19.04 -7.94
N SER A 106 1.54 19.42 -6.84
CA SER A 106 1.21 18.91 -5.50
C SER A 106 -0.25 19.15 -5.12
N SER A 107 -0.85 20.25 -5.56
CA SER A 107 -2.28 20.56 -5.36
C SER A 107 -3.24 19.60 -6.08
N MET A 108 -2.75 18.79 -7.02
CA MET A 108 -3.55 17.80 -7.76
C MET A 108 -3.32 16.35 -7.25
N MET A 109 -2.50 16.17 -6.22
CA MET A 109 -2.20 14.81 -5.71
C MET A 109 -3.43 14.13 -5.08
N SER A 110 -4.37 14.88 -4.53
CA SER A 110 -5.64 14.35 -4.00
C SER A 110 -6.70 14.07 -5.07
N GLN A 111 -6.47 14.49 -6.31
CA GLN A 111 -7.44 14.27 -7.40
C GLN A 111 -7.42 12.81 -7.86
N SER A 112 -8.57 12.40 -8.41
CA SER A 112 -8.78 11.07 -8.99
C SER A 112 -7.73 10.73 -10.05
N TRP A 113 -7.10 9.57 -9.91
CA TRP A 113 -6.19 9.01 -10.90
C TRP A 113 -6.98 8.27 -11.97
N MET A 114 -6.87 8.69 -13.23
CA MET A 114 -7.52 8.10 -14.40
C MET A 114 -9.05 7.93 -14.29
N GLY A 115 -9.72 8.71 -13.43
CA GLY A 115 -11.16 8.62 -13.17
C GLY A 115 -11.58 7.52 -12.20
N SER A 116 -10.61 6.90 -11.54
CA SER A 116 -10.83 5.89 -10.51
C SER A 116 -11.11 6.52 -9.13
N ASP A 117 -11.44 5.70 -8.14
CA ASP A 117 -11.57 6.13 -6.73
C ASP A 117 -10.23 6.22 -6.01
N PHE A 118 -9.14 5.82 -6.67
CA PHE A 118 -7.78 6.08 -6.21
C PHE A 118 -7.35 7.48 -6.59
N SER A 119 -6.71 8.18 -5.68
CA SER A 119 -6.07 9.46 -5.95
C SER A 119 -4.68 9.29 -6.59
N ASN A 120 -4.14 10.36 -7.14
CA ASN A 120 -2.75 10.38 -7.59
C ASN A 120 -1.78 10.03 -6.43
N LYS A 121 -2.10 10.45 -5.20
CA LYS A 121 -1.32 10.12 -4.00
C LYS A 121 -1.34 8.61 -3.71
N ASP A 122 -2.51 7.97 -3.80
CA ASP A 122 -2.63 6.51 -3.59
C ASP A 122 -1.76 5.73 -4.59
N VAL A 123 -1.68 6.20 -5.85
CA VAL A 123 -0.87 5.57 -6.90
C VAL A 123 0.62 5.86 -6.75
N SER A 124 0.99 7.00 -6.19
CA SER A 124 2.41 7.33 -5.96
C SER A 124 3.06 6.38 -4.96
N LYS A 125 2.26 5.67 -4.16
CA LYS A 125 2.70 4.79 -3.07
C LYS A 125 3.69 5.46 -2.12
N ASP A 126 3.60 6.79 -2.00
CA ASP A 126 4.39 7.54 -1.02
C ASP A 126 3.89 7.18 0.39
N THR A 127 4.69 6.42 1.14
CA THR A 127 4.36 5.92 2.48
C THR A 127 4.51 6.97 3.56
N ASN A 128 4.07 8.17 3.28
CA ASN A 128 4.04 9.21 4.29
C ASN A 128 3.25 8.82 5.55
N ILE A 129 2.41 7.77 5.44
CA ILE A 129 1.66 7.26 6.60
C ILE A 129 2.60 6.81 7.73
N ILE A 130 3.79 6.28 7.44
CA ILE A 130 4.72 5.80 8.48
C ILE A 130 5.33 6.97 9.26
N ASP A 131 5.71 8.04 8.55
CA ASP A 131 6.49 9.14 9.12
C ASP A 131 5.66 10.39 9.46
N GLN A 132 4.46 10.52 8.89
CA GLN A 132 3.61 11.71 9.07
C GLN A 132 2.40 11.47 9.97
N TYR A 133 2.28 10.29 10.58
CA TYR A 133 1.15 9.94 11.43
C TYR A 133 1.62 9.33 12.74
N ASP A 134 0.89 9.61 13.80
CA ASP A 134 0.95 8.87 15.06
C ASP A 134 0.04 7.64 14.98
N HIS A 135 0.58 6.48 15.34
CA HIS A 135 -0.13 5.20 15.26
C HIS A 135 -0.45 4.66 16.64
N SER A 136 -1.69 4.21 16.83
CA SER A 136 -2.14 3.54 18.03
C SER A 136 -2.91 2.27 17.71
N LEU A 137 -2.65 1.19 18.46
CA LEU A 137 -3.41 -0.04 18.39
C LEU A 137 -4.75 0.19 19.12
N LEU A 138 -5.86 0.10 18.38
CA LEU A 138 -7.20 0.22 18.95
C LEU A 138 -7.70 -1.11 19.48
N GLU A 139 -7.50 -2.19 18.71
CA GLU A 139 -8.02 -3.51 18.98
C GLU A 139 -7.13 -4.56 18.34
N GLN A 140 -7.15 -5.76 18.91
CA GLN A 140 -6.64 -6.97 18.29
C GLN A 140 -7.59 -8.13 18.57
N TYR A 141 -7.83 -8.95 17.55
CA TYR A 141 -8.73 -10.11 17.68
C TYR A 141 -8.32 -11.23 16.71
N GLU A 142 -8.76 -12.45 17.02
CA GLU A 142 -8.56 -13.59 16.13
C GLU A 142 -9.72 -13.73 15.14
N LYS A 143 -9.43 -13.93 13.87
CA LYS A 143 -10.39 -14.20 12.82
C LYS A 143 -9.80 -15.17 11.79
N ASP A 144 -10.53 -16.23 11.48
CA ASP A 144 -10.17 -17.24 10.49
C ASP A 144 -8.76 -17.83 10.71
N GLY A 145 -8.35 -17.99 12.00
CA GLY A 145 -7.05 -18.53 12.40
C GLY A 145 -5.89 -17.54 12.30
N HIS A 146 -6.18 -16.26 12.10
CA HIS A 146 -5.21 -15.18 12.06
C HIS A 146 -5.46 -14.12 13.11
N GLN A 147 -4.39 -13.57 13.69
CA GLN A 147 -4.49 -12.36 14.50
C GLN A 147 -4.72 -11.16 13.58
N VAL A 148 -5.70 -10.32 13.89
CA VAL A 148 -5.98 -9.06 13.20
C VAL A 148 -5.69 -7.90 14.15
N TYR A 149 -4.95 -6.93 13.67
CA TYR A 149 -4.62 -5.68 14.36
C TYR A 149 -5.43 -4.54 13.76
N VAL A 150 -6.13 -3.78 14.59
CA VAL A 150 -6.86 -2.57 14.19
C VAL A 150 -6.05 -1.36 14.64
N ILE A 151 -5.56 -0.58 13.71
CA ILE A 151 -4.65 0.52 13.98
C ILE A 151 -5.28 1.83 13.53
N GLN A 152 -5.31 2.81 14.42
CA GLN A 152 -5.65 4.20 14.11
C GLN A 152 -4.36 4.96 13.81
N SER A 153 -4.40 5.73 12.74
CA SER A 153 -3.33 6.63 12.30
C SER A 153 -3.87 8.04 12.22
N ILE A 154 -3.32 8.94 13.04
CA ILE A 154 -3.69 10.37 13.10
C ILE A 154 -2.53 11.17 12.53
N PRO A 155 -2.74 12.03 11.51
CA PRO A 155 -1.68 12.82 10.92
C PRO A 155 -1.13 13.86 11.91
N HIS A 156 0.17 14.14 11.82
CA HIS A 156 0.79 15.26 12.52
C HIS A 156 0.20 16.59 12.03
N GLU A 157 0.25 17.64 12.84
CA GLU A 157 -0.33 18.95 12.51
C GLU A 157 0.26 19.59 11.25
N ASP A 158 1.52 19.32 10.94
CA ASP A 158 2.26 19.80 9.77
C ASP A 158 2.22 18.84 8.57
N ALA A 159 1.54 17.70 8.70
CA ALA A 159 1.46 16.71 7.63
C ALA A 159 0.62 17.24 6.44
N ALA A 160 1.20 17.20 5.25
CA ALA A 160 0.52 17.61 4.02
C ALA A 160 -0.44 16.53 3.52
N VAL A 161 -1.48 16.24 4.32
CA VAL A 161 -2.49 15.22 4.05
C VAL A 161 -3.89 15.80 4.15
N VAL A 162 -4.85 15.13 3.51
CA VAL A 162 -6.26 15.59 3.48
C VAL A 162 -7.13 14.90 4.52
N TRP A 163 -6.68 13.75 5.05
CA TRP A 163 -7.45 12.95 5.99
C TRP A 163 -7.28 13.46 7.43
N GLY A 164 -8.34 13.40 8.24
CA GLY A 164 -8.28 13.65 9.66
C GLY A 164 -7.80 12.43 10.46
N LYS A 165 -8.08 11.24 9.96
CA LYS A 165 -7.53 9.97 10.46
C LYS A 165 -7.69 8.86 9.44
N GLU A 166 -6.92 7.80 9.62
CA GLU A 166 -7.08 6.53 8.91
C GLU A 166 -7.20 5.39 9.93
N ILE A 167 -7.98 4.36 9.60
CA ILE A 167 -8.06 3.14 10.41
C ILE A 167 -7.73 1.97 9.50
N LEU A 168 -6.76 1.13 9.94
CA LEU A 168 -6.24 0.02 9.16
C LEU A 168 -6.47 -1.30 9.91
N TRP A 169 -6.95 -2.33 9.20
CA TRP A 169 -7.03 -3.71 9.65
C TRP A 169 -5.93 -4.51 8.99
N VAL A 170 -4.98 -4.96 9.77
CA VAL A 170 -3.80 -5.70 9.28
C VAL A 170 -3.79 -7.08 9.90
N ARG A 171 -3.63 -8.11 9.10
CA ARG A 171 -3.49 -9.50 9.51
C ARG A 171 -2.05 -9.80 9.96
N ASP A 172 -1.83 -10.84 10.75
CA ASP A 172 -0.53 -11.22 11.29
C ASP A 172 0.51 -11.66 10.24
N ASP A 173 0.06 -12.01 9.04
CA ASP A 173 0.90 -12.21 7.86
C ASP A 173 1.05 -10.94 7.00
N TRP A 174 0.74 -9.78 7.57
CA TRP A 174 0.92 -8.43 7.03
C TRP A 174 -0.01 -8.06 5.87
N VAL A 175 -1.03 -8.86 5.59
CA VAL A 175 -2.04 -8.52 4.60
C VAL A 175 -2.96 -7.43 5.15
N LEU A 176 -3.11 -6.33 4.39
CA LEU A 176 -4.08 -5.28 4.67
C LEU A 176 -5.48 -5.80 4.31
N LEU A 177 -6.37 -5.90 5.29
CA LEU A 177 -7.76 -6.35 5.10
C LEU A 177 -8.69 -5.20 4.72
N GLU A 178 -8.53 -4.07 5.40
CA GLU A 178 -9.33 -2.86 5.20
C GLU A 178 -8.55 -1.63 5.59
N GLN A 179 -8.81 -0.51 4.90
CA GLN A 179 -8.33 0.82 5.26
C GLN A 179 -9.47 1.82 5.06
N GLN A 180 -9.78 2.55 6.11
CA GLN A 180 -10.81 3.59 6.12
C GLN A 180 -10.16 4.96 6.18
N PHE A 181 -10.71 5.89 5.40
CA PHE A 181 -10.25 7.27 5.31
C PHE A 181 -11.35 8.21 5.82
N TRP A 182 -11.03 8.95 6.86
CA TRP A 182 -11.94 9.83 7.57
C TRP A 182 -11.52 11.27 7.36
N ASP A 183 -12.47 12.18 7.20
CA ASP A 183 -12.19 13.62 7.07
C ASP A 183 -11.86 14.27 8.41
N GLN A 184 -11.62 15.57 8.39
CA GLN A 184 -11.30 16.38 9.56
C GLN A 184 -12.49 16.52 10.52
N ASP A 185 -13.73 16.38 10.02
CA ASP A 185 -14.97 16.46 10.80
C ASP A 185 -15.37 15.10 11.39
N GLY A 186 -14.61 14.05 11.11
CA GLY A 186 -14.83 12.69 11.61
C GLY A 186 -15.89 11.90 10.83
N ALA A 187 -16.16 12.27 9.57
CA ALA A 187 -17.00 11.48 8.68
C ALA A 187 -16.14 10.48 7.88
N LEU A 188 -16.63 9.26 7.72
CA LEU A 188 -16.02 8.25 6.86
C LEU A 188 -16.24 8.65 5.39
N MET A 189 -15.16 8.85 4.63
CA MET A 189 -15.21 9.32 3.25
C MET A 189 -15.07 8.19 2.23
N LYS A 190 -14.08 7.32 2.43
CA LYS A 190 -13.86 6.17 1.53
C LYS A 190 -13.27 4.98 2.26
N THR A 191 -13.43 3.80 1.68
CA THR A 191 -12.91 2.54 2.22
C THR A 191 -12.21 1.77 1.11
N LEU A 192 -10.98 1.31 1.39
CA LEU A 192 -10.29 0.28 0.62
C LEU A 192 -10.50 -1.05 1.34
N LYS A 193 -11.08 -2.04 0.66
CA LYS A 193 -11.37 -3.34 1.25
C LYS A 193 -10.77 -4.47 0.43
N THR A 194 -10.10 -5.40 1.10
CA THR A 194 -9.65 -6.65 0.52
C THR A 194 -10.84 -7.61 0.39
N LEU A 195 -11.08 -8.07 -0.83
CA LEU A 195 -12.16 -9.00 -1.17
C LEU A 195 -11.67 -10.44 -1.29
N GLU A 196 -10.39 -10.62 -1.65
CA GLU A 196 -9.80 -11.93 -1.86
C GLU A 196 -8.31 -11.89 -1.52
N ILE A 197 -7.85 -12.95 -0.84
CA ILE A 197 -6.45 -13.16 -0.51
C ILE A 197 -6.03 -14.49 -1.12
N ALA A 198 -4.92 -14.50 -1.84
CA ALA A 198 -4.38 -15.72 -2.43
C ALA A 198 -2.84 -15.72 -2.38
N PRO A 199 -2.22 -16.92 -2.47
CA PRO A 199 -0.78 -17.02 -2.63
C PRO A 199 -0.34 -16.44 -3.98
N LEU A 200 0.57 -15.47 -3.98
CA LEU A 200 1.12 -14.87 -5.20
C LEU A 200 2.52 -14.34 -4.88
N GLY A 201 3.50 -14.55 -5.76
CA GLY A 201 4.87 -14.10 -5.55
C GLY A 201 5.53 -14.65 -4.27
N GLY A 202 5.14 -15.86 -3.83
CA GLY A 202 5.71 -16.52 -2.65
C GLY A 202 5.18 -16.05 -1.30
N ARG A 203 4.12 -15.22 -1.27
CA ARG A 203 3.48 -14.72 -0.04
C ARG A 203 1.96 -14.63 -0.19
N SER A 204 1.22 -14.49 0.93
CA SER A 204 -0.21 -14.16 0.89
C SER A 204 -0.40 -12.74 0.37
N VAL A 205 -1.21 -12.52 -0.64
CA VAL A 205 -1.44 -11.20 -1.25
C VAL A 205 -2.93 -10.90 -1.28
N ALA A 206 -3.32 -9.68 -0.99
CA ALA A 206 -4.65 -9.16 -1.28
C ALA A 206 -4.82 -9.03 -2.80
N VAL A 207 -5.21 -10.13 -3.47
CA VAL A 207 -5.29 -10.19 -4.93
C VAL A 207 -6.48 -9.42 -5.50
N ARG A 208 -7.57 -9.24 -4.71
CA ARG A 208 -8.68 -8.38 -5.10
C ARG A 208 -8.97 -7.36 -4.01
N MET A 209 -8.92 -6.09 -4.38
CA MET A 209 -9.16 -4.96 -3.49
C MET A 209 -10.15 -4.00 -4.15
N ARG A 210 -11.04 -3.43 -3.35
CA ARG A 210 -12.05 -2.47 -3.83
C ARG A 210 -11.98 -1.17 -3.04
N MET A 211 -11.89 -0.06 -3.74
CA MET A 211 -12.04 1.29 -3.21
C MET A 211 -13.44 1.79 -3.53
N ALA A 212 -14.17 2.28 -2.52
CA ALA A 212 -15.49 2.88 -2.67
C ALA A 212 -15.60 4.14 -1.81
N ASN A 213 -16.30 5.16 -2.31
CA ASN A 213 -16.65 6.36 -1.58
C ASN A 213 -17.98 6.17 -0.84
N GLN A 214 -18.10 6.74 0.34
CA GLN A 214 -19.33 6.56 1.17
C GLN A 214 -20.53 7.30 0.66
N ASP A 215 -20.33 8.40 -0.07
CA ASP A 215 -21.41 9.20 -0.71
C ASP A 215 -22.02 8.51 -1.94
N LYS A 216 -21.30 7.52 -2.51
CA LYS A 216 -21.70 6.76 -3.70
C LYS A 216 -21.33 5.29 -3.57
N PRO A 217 -21.92 4.54 -2.66
CA PRO A 217 -21.52 3.18 -2.35
C PRO A 217 -21.74 2.19 -3.51
N GLU A 218 -22.57 2.52 -4.48
CA GLU A 218 -22.77 1.77 -5.72
C GLU A 218 -21.67 1.99 -6.77
N GLU A 219 -20.84 3.05 -6.61
CA GLU A 219 -19.70 3.34 -7.47
C GLU A 219 -18.41 2.88 -6.78
N TRP A 220 -17.55 2.19 -7.52
CA TRP A 220 -16.30 1.66 -6.96
C TRP A 220 -15.22 1.46 -8.01
N THR A 221 -13.99 1.29 -7.54
CA THR A 221 -12.86 0.83 -8.35
C THR A 221 -12.26 -0.41 -7.71
N GLU A 222 -12.13 -1.49 -8.50
CA GLU A 222 -11.54 -2.75 -8.10
C GLU A 222 -10.20 -2.97 -8.80
N LEU A 223 -9.22 -3.42 -8.03
CA LEU A 223 -7.94 -3.93 -8.51
C LEU A 223 -7.94 -5.45 -8.35
N HIS A 224 -7.63 -6.17 -9.42
CA HIS A 224 -7.41 -7.61 -9.40
C HIS A 224 -5.99 -7.89 -9.88
N THR A 225 -5.10 -8.24 -8.96
CA THR A 225 -3.69 -8.57 -9.23
C THR A 225 -3.60 -9.98 -9.79
N LEU A 226 -3.04 -10.09 -10.98
CA LEU A 226 -2.90 -11.35 -11.73
C LEU A 226 -1.48 -11.91 -11.59
N VAL A 227 -0.49 -11.03 -11.55
CA VAL A 227 0.93 -11.35 -11.38
C VAL A 227 1.50 -10.42 -10.32
N ALA A 228 2.31 -10.95 -9.43
CA ALA A 228 3.13 -10.16 -8.51
C ALA A 228 4.46 -10.90 -8.26
N ASP A 229 5.55 -10.23 -8.59
CA ASP A 229 6.90 -10.68 -8.32
C ASP A 229 7.57 -9.65 -7.41
N PHE A 230 8.18 -10.12 -6.33
CA PHE A 230 8.80 -9.29 -5.31
C PHE A 230 10.30 -9.48 -5.31
N ASP A 231 11.02 -8.44 -4.90
CA ASP A 231 12.46 -8.44 -4.74
C ASP A 231 13.19 -8.80 -6.05
N VAL A 232 12.61 -8.34 -7.18
CA VAL A 232 13.10 -8.58 -8.55
C VAL A 232 14.17 -7.56 -8.93
N GLU A 233 15.07 -7.95 -9.83
CA GLU A 233 16.03 -7.02 -10.43
C GLU A 233 15.32 -6.14 -11.45
N LEU A 234 15.41 -4.82 -11.28
CA LEU A 234 14.85 -3.84 -12.19
C LEU A 234 15.97 -3.09 -12.93
N PRO A 235 15.81 -2.82 -14.25
CA PRO A 235 16.79 -2.02 -14.98
C PRO A 235 17.00 -0.64 -14.36
N ALA A 236 18.23 -0.16 -14.26
CA ALA A 236 18.59 1.10 -13.61
C ALA A 236 17.86 2.35 -14.15
N ASN A 237 17.35 2.27 -15.39
CA ASN A 237 16.59 3.34 -16.03
C ASN A 237 15.08 3.19 -15.93
N SER A 238 14.56 2.25 -15.13
CA SER A 238 13.13 1.96 -15.01
C SER A 238 12.32 3.19 -14.59
N PHE A 239 12.83 3.95 -13.62
CA PHE A 239 12.12 5.11 -13.05
C PHE A 239 12.62 6.43 -13.64
N THR A 240 12.57 6.57 -14.96
CA THR A 240 13.00 7.79 -15.69
C THR A 240 11.91 8.32 -16.60
N LEU A 241 11.91 9.63 -16.86
CA LEU A 241 11.01 10.26 -17.84
C LEU A 241 11.21 9.70 -19.26
N SER A 242 12.43 9.27 -19.58
CA SER A 242 12.74 8.62 -20.87
C SER A 242 12.00 7.28 -20.98
N ASN A 243 12.04 6.45 -19.94
CA ASN A 243 11.34 5.17 -19.92
C ASN A 243 9.83 5.35 -19.83
N LEU A 244 9.33 6.37 -19.10
CA LEU A 244 7.91 6.70 -19.06
C LEU A 244 7.37 6.94 -20.49
N ARG A 245 8.10 7.69 -21.31
CA ARG A 245 7.71 8.06 -22.67
C ARG A 245 7.97 6.96 -23.71
N ASN A 246 9.12 6.33 -23.63
CA ASN A 246 9.59 5.31 -24.55
C ASN A 246 10.00 4.07 -23.77
N PRO A 247 9.06 3.11 -23.56
CA PRO A 247 9.37 1.88 -22.86
C PRO A 247 10.55 1.17 -23.52
N ARG A 248 11.50 0.72 -22.72
CA ARG A 248 12.56 -0.19 -23.13
C ARG A 248 12.25 -1.54 -22.52
N GLU A 249 12.14 -2.53 -23.35
CA GLU A 249 12.06 -3.95 -22.98
C GLU A 249 13.36 -4.40 -22.31
#